data_eaeac683e9eb61895d4526d83391bb49
#
_entry.id   eaeac683e9eb61895d4526d83391bb49
#
_cell.length_a   1.000
_cell.length_b   1.000
_cell.length_c   1.000
_cell.angle_alpha   90.00
_cell.angle_beta   90.00
_cell.angle_gamma   90.00
#
_symmetry.space_group_name_H-M   'P 1'
#
loop_
_entity.id
_entity.type
_entity.pdbx_description
1 polymer ?
#
loop_
_entity_poly.entity_id
_entity_poly.type
_entity_poly.pdbx_seq_one_letter_code
_entity_poly.pdbx_strand_id
1 'polypeptide(L)'
;ALYTQDADHNVIDNFTLTAPKLTIQSPSGRLQNGAFVGDLYVNAAKFEIRNTKVTGNVYVSEVGFKMTNAKIEGNVHFTTQAAKDGAIIDAKSTVSGEMILVQPDVVTTASLVDNADAMIAGLKSDGKWIVAALRDIKTDKEVVINGTFTDGKKDAEGNDIIRRKLAFYSQDDKRNITRVFTLTAPKVWVNSLNTVFQGGILNGDVYVNAKGFNLVKQTVNGNIYFMTQEAKDTFKTDAISKVNGEKVLIQVDAVTNASLVDNVADLEKGIGTEGTWIVSLSRDLAVNKALVMDGDFENTKTPPAVARKLALYSQDADHNITRNFTLMAQRITVKSPNARIQGGIFDGNVYAEGENFQLVKTTVVGNVY
;
A
#
# COMPACT_ATOMS: atom_id res chain seq x y z
N ALA A 1 35.33 -9.02 0.73
CA ALA A 1 36.42 -8.15 0.28
C ALA A 1 36.11 -7.63 -1.12
N LEU A 2 36.39 -6.35 -1.38
CA LEU A 2 36.20 -5.71 -2.69
C LEU A 2 37.59 -5.28 -3.26
N TYR A 3 38.55 -6.19 -3.24
CA TYR A 3 39.90 -5.95 -3.71
C TYR A 3 40.65 -7.24 -4.06
N THR A 4 41.73 -7.11 -4.82
CA THR A 4 42.75 -8.11 -4.97
C THR A 4 44.02 -7.71 -4.23
N GLN A 5 44.87 -8.69 -3.91
CA GLN A 5 46.14 -8.45 -3.22
C GLN A 5 47.23 -9.35 -3.82
N ASP A 6 48.48 -8.93 -3.68
CA ASP A 6 49.67 -9.73 -4.02
C ASP A 6 50.00 -10.75 -2.91
N ALA A 7 51.06 -11.50 -3.10
CA ALA A 7 51.55 -12.53 -2.15
C ALA A 7 52.00 -11.92 -0.80
N ASP A 8 52.37 -10.66 -0.79
CA ASP A 8 52.78 -9.89 0.40
C ASP A 8 51.62 -9.15 1.07
N HIS A 9 50.37 -9.45 0.65
CA HIS A 9 49.12 -8.86 1.11
C HIS A 9 48.94 -7.37 0.81
N ASN A 10 49.68 -6.79 -0.14
CA ASN A 10 49.43 -5.44 -0.60
C ASN A 10 48.22 -5.41 -1.53
N VAL A 11 47.36 -4.42 -1.36
CA VAL A 11 46.19 -4.24 -2.24
C VAL A 11 46.64 -3.84 -3.64
N ILE A 12 46.31 -4.60 -4.67
CA ILE A 12 46.60 -4.33 -6.08
C ILE A 12 45.50 -3.50 -6.69
N ASP A 13 44.23 -4.01 -6.61
CA ASP A 13 43.06 -3.40 -7.21
C ASP A 13 41.90 -3.31 -6.22
N ASN A 14 41.09 -2.26 -6.34
CA ASN A 14 39.85 -2.09 -5.62
C ASN A 14 38.67 -2.19 -6.60
N PHE A 15 37.59 -2.84 -6.18
CA PHE A 15 36.40 -3.03 -7.00
C PHE A 15 35.20 -2.30 -6.43
N THR A 16 34.25 -2.00 -7.31
CA THR A 16 32.94 -1.50 -6.94
C THR A 16 31.90 -2.59 -7.11
N LEU A 17 31.17 -2.89 -6.03
CA LEU A 17 29.98 -3.72 -6.05
C LEU A 17 28.75 -2.82 -6.12
N THR A 18 27.94 -2.96 -7.16
CA THR A 18 26.68 -2.24 -7.30
C THR A 18 25.51 -3.21 -7.16
N ALA A 19 24.67 -2.98 -6.17
CA ALA A 19 23.43 -3.72 -5.95
C ALA A 19 22.43 -2.85 -5.21
N PRO A 20 21.13 -2.93 -5.50
CA PRO A 20 20.14 -2.09 -4.80
C PRO A 20 20.14 -2.35 -3.29
N LYS A 21 20.47 -3.58 -2.88
CA LYS A 21 20.52 -4.00 -1.47
C LYS A 21 21.57 -5.08 -1.26
N LEU A 22 22.36 -4.96 -0.17
CA LEU A 22 23.24 -6.00 0.36
C LEU A 22 22.88 -6.25 1.83
N THR A 23 22.56 -7.51 2.18
CA THR A 23 22.26 -7.88 3.57
C THR A 23 23.39 -8.73 4.15
N ILE A 24 23.92 -8.34 5.30
CA ILE A 24 24.94 -9.03 6.05
C ILE A 24 24.29 -9.75 7.24
N GLN A 25 24.48 -11.07 7.31
CA GLN A 25 23.96 -11.92 8.39
C GLN A 25 25.06 -12.63 9.19
N SER A 26 26.32 -12.54 8.73
CA SER A 26 27.46 -13.20 9.38
C SER A 26 28.05 -12.31 10.49
N PRO A 27 28.00 -12.72 11.76
CA PRO A 27 28.65 -11.99 12.86
C PRO A 27 30.16 -11.84 12.65
N SER A 28 30.71 -10.73 13.11
CA SER A 28 32.13 -10.37 12.96
C SER A 28 32.61 -10.32 11.51
N GLY A 29 31.69 -10.20 10.56
CA GLY A 29 31.98 -10.03 9.14
C GLY A 29 32.59 -8.65 8.86
N ARG A 30 33.19 -8.53 7.67
CA ARG A 30 33.82 -7.28 7.23
C ARG A 30 33.53 -7.00 5.75
N LEU A 31 33.15 -5.74 5.46
CA LEU A 31 33.23 -5.18 4.13
C LEU A 31 34.53 -4.36 4.04
N GLN A 32 35.44 -4.79 3.18
CA GLN A 32 36.80 -4.24 3.18
C GLN A 32 37.27 -3.83 1.79
N ASN A 33 37.83 -2.64 1.73
CA ASN A 33 38.38 -1.95 0.57
C ASN A 33 37.34 -1.69 -0.53
N GLY A 34 37.70 -0.97 -1.59
CA GLY A 34 36.79 -0.69 -2.72
C GLY A 34 35.57 0.14 -2.37
N ALA A 35 34.49 -0.06 -3.15
CA ALA A 35 33.24 0.68 -2.97
C ALA A 35 32.01 -0.23 -3.05
N PHE A 36 30.96 0.12 -2.34
CA PHE A 36 29.63 -0.45 -2.46
C PHE A 36 28.63 0.66 -2.83
N VAL A 37 27.86 0.44 -3.88
CA VAL A 37 26.79 1.35 -4.36
C VAL A 37 25.46 0.67 -4.14
N GLY A 38 24.66 1.18 -3.21
CA GLY A 38 23.35 0.66 -2.80
C GLY A 38 23.17 0.71 -1.29
N ASP A 39 22.03 0.20 -0.80
CA ASP A 39 21.73 0.19 0.64
C ASP A 39 22.32 -1.08 1.31
N LEU A 40 23.02 -0.88 2.42
CA LEU A 40 23.66 -1.94 3.20
C LEU A 40 22.88 -2.24 4.48
N TYR A 41 22.44 -3.48 4.64
CA TYR A 41 21.72 -3.96 5.82
C TYR A 41 22.61 -4.85 6.67
N VAL A 42 22.96 -4.38 7.85
CA VAL A 42 23.84 -5.07 8.80
C VAL A 42 22.99 -5.69 9.90
N ASN A 43 22.57 -6.93 9.69
CA ASN A 43 21.80 -7.75 10.64
C ASN A 43 22.73 -8.73 11.38
N ALA A 44 23.95 -8.29 11.69
CA ALA A 44 24.97 -9.13 12.28
C ALA A 44 25.80 -8.32 13.29
N ALA A 45 26.03 -8.91 14.46
CA ALA A 45 26.83 -8.28 15.51
C ALA A 45 28.30 -8.15 15.11
N LYS A 46 28.95 -7.09 15.57
CA LYS A 46 30.39 -6.81 15.40
C LYS A 46 30.84 -6.74 13.94
N PHE A 47 29.97 -6.25 13.05
CA PHE A 47 30.31 -6.05 11.64
C PHE A 47 31.16 -4.80 11.46
N GLU A 48 32.16 -4.86 10.57
CA GLU A 48 33.07 -3.74 10.28
C GLU A 48 33.03 -3.32 8.81
N ILE A 49 32.95 -2.01 8.56
CA ILE A 49 33.26 -1.40 7.25
C ILE A 49 34.68 -0.79 7.39
N ARG A 50 35.61 -1.31 6.56
CA ARG A 50 37.03 -0.89 6.62
C ARG A 50 37.53 -0.45 5.25
N ASN A 51 38.17 0.70 5.18
CA ASN A 51 38.75 1.26 3.94
C ASN A 51 37.77 1.24 2.76
N THR A 52 36.49 1.42 3.02
CA THR A 52 35.42 1.22 2.03
C THR A 52 34.54 2.45 1.95
N LYS A 53 34.17 2.83 0.72
CA LYS A 53 33.16 3.82 0.46
C LYS A 53 31.80 3.12 0.25
N VAL A 54 30.77 3.55 0.95
CA VAL A 54 29.38 3.13 0.74
C VAL A 54 28.58 4.31 0.20
N THR A 55 28.05 4.16 -1.02
CA THR A 55 27.14 5.14 -1.64
C THR A 55 25.73 4.63 -1.51
N GLY A 56 25.02 5.08 -0.49
CA GLY A 56 23.68 4.64 -0.07
C GLY A 56 23.57 4.68 1.44
N ASN A 57 22.45 4.19 1.98
CA ASN A 57 22.21 4.16 3.41
C ASN A 57 22.73 2.86 4.04
N VAL A 58 23.07 2.92 5.32
CA VAL A 58 23.45 1.75 6.12
C VAL A 58 22.43 1.56 7.23
N TYR A 59 21.86 0.36 7.34
CA TYR A 59 20.88 -0.03 8.35
C TYR A 59 21.51 -1.03 9.30
N VAL A 60 21.56 -0.72 10.60
CA VAL A 60 22.26 -1.52 11.61
C VAL A 60 21.25 -1.98 12.67
N SER A 61 21.06 -3.30 12.80
CA SER A 61 20.17 -3.87 13.82
C SER A 61 20.89 -4.43 15.05
N GLU A 62 22.19 -4.70 14.94
CA GLU A 62 22.94 -5.40 15.96
C GLU A 62 24.07 -4.54 16.55
N VAL A 63 24.51 -4.88 17.77
CA VAL A 63 25.55 -4.14 18.48
C VAL A 63 26.94 -4.36 17.89
N GLY A 64 27.84 -3.36 18.11
CA GLY A 64 29.24 -3.47 17.75
C GLY A 64 29.54 -3.18 16.27
N PHE A 65 28.65 -2.45 15.59
CA PHE A 65 28.97 -1.91 14.27
C PHE A 65 30.22 -1.02 14.33
N LYS A 66 31.13 -1.21 13.38
CA LYS A 66 32.39 -0.48 13.36
C LYS A 66 32.70 0.11 11.99
N MET A 67 33.20 1.32 11.97
CA MET A 67 33.83 1.97 10.82
C MET A 67 35.29 2.25 11.07
N THR A 68 36.15 1.84 10.14
CA THR A 68 37.62 2.11 10.21
C THR A 68 38.07 2.65 8.85
N ASN A 69 38.46 3.92 8.80
CA ASN A 69 38.85 4.62 7.58
C ASN A 69 37.83 4.41 6.44
N ALA A 70 36.54 4.59 6.75
CA ALA A 70 35.46 4.32 5.87
C ALA A 70 34.59 5.56 5.64
N LYS A 71 33.91 5.63 4.49
CA LYS A 71 33.00 6.72 4.15
C LYS A 71 31.63 6.19 3.81
N ILE A 72 30.59 6.71 4.46
CA ILE A 72 29.20 6.50 4.11
C ILE A 72 28.65 7.82 3.57
N GLU A 73 28.14 7.84 2.32
CA GLU A 73 27.56 9.05 1.70
C GLU A 73 26.09 9.25 2.03
N GLY A 74 25.39 8.22 2.48
CA GLY A 74 24.01 8.27 2.96
C GLY A 74 23.93 8.39 4.49
N ASN A 75 22.78 8.01 5.03
CA ASN A 75 22.52 7.96 6.47
C ASN A 75 22.92 6.61 7.08
N VAL A 76 23.17 6.60 8.38
CA VAL A 76 23.26 5.36 9.17
C VAL A 76 22.03 5.26 10.06
N HIS A 77 21.23 4.23 9.85
CA HIS A 77 19.99 3.94 10.57
C HIS A 77 20.22 2.83 11.58
N PHE A 78 20.09 3.11 12.86
CA PHE A 78 20.15 2.11 13.93
C PHE A 78 18.73 1.74 14.35
N THR A 79 18.42 0.45 14.44
CA THR A 79 17.07 -0.02 14.84
C THR A 79 16.91 -0.16 16.35
N THR A 80 18.00 -0.07 17.13
CA THR A 80 17.98 -0.10 18.58
C THR A 80 18.95 0.95 19.16
N GLN A 81 18.65 1.43 20.37
CA GLN A 81 19.56 2.33 21.09
C GLN A 81 20.91 1.66 21.36
N ALA A 82 20.89 0.38 21.77
CA ALA A 82 22.09 -0.39 22.01
C ALA A 82 23.01 -0.50 20.78
N ALA A 83 22.43 -0.68 19.58
CA ALA A 83 23.19 -0.70 18.33
C ALA A 83 23.83 0.66 18.03
N LYS A 84 23.12 1.76 18.33
CA LYS A 84 23.63 3.13 18.14
C LYS A 84 24.74 3.47 19.12
N ASP A 85 24.53 3.19 20.41
CA ASP A 85 25.48 3.48 21.47
C ASP A 85 26.75 2.60 21.39
N GLY A 86 26.58 1.37 20.88
CA GLY A 86 27.66 0.42 20.65
C GLY A 86 28.41 0.59 19.32
N ALA A 87 28.06 1.59 18.50
CA ALA A 87 28.75 1.86 17.25
C ALA A 87 30.11 2.56 17.48
N ILE A 88 31.12 2.06 16.79
CA ILE A 88 32.49 2.58 16.90
C ILE A 88 32.88 3.17 15.55
N ILE A 89 33.07 4.49 15.51
CA ILE A 89 33.48 5.22 14.31
C ILE A 89 34.83 5.89 14.59
N ASP A 90 35.86 5.49 13.87
CA ASP A 90 37.20 6.09 14.06
C ASP A 90 37.27 7.52 13.50
N ALA A 91 38.33 8.25 13.86
CA ALA A 91 38.51 9.65 13.47
C ALA A 91 38.72 9.85 11.96
N LYS A 92 39.02 8.77 11.20
CA LYS A 92 39.23 8.81 9.75
C LYS A 92 37.96 8.47 8.97
N SER A 93 36.93 7.99 9.66
CA SER A 93 35.67 7.62 9.04
C SER A 93 34.68 8.79 9.04
N THR A 94 33.88 8.87 8.01
CA THR A 94 32.84 9.92 7.85
C THR A 94 31.50 9.35 7.46
N VAL A 95 30.43 9.93 8.01
CA VAL A 95 29.05 9.75 7.57
C VAL A 95 28.57 11.10 7.05
N SER A 96 28.30 11.21 5.74
CA SER A 96 27.87 12.47 5.12
C SER A 96 26.43 12.85 5.47
N GLY A 97 25.61 11.86 5.74
CA GLY A 97 24.25 12.03 6.26
C GLY A 97 24.20 12.02 7.79
N GLU A 98 23.06 11.61 8.32
CA GLU A 98 22.79 11.56 9.75
C GLU A 98 22.93 10.15 10.33
N MET A 99 23.25 10.06 11.62
CA MET A 99 23.18 8.83 12.40
C MET A 99 21.86 8.78 13.17
N ILE A 100 20.89 8.04 12.63
CA ILE A 100 19.48 8.07 13.04
C ILE A 100 19.15 6.84 13.86
N LEU A 101 18.54 7.03 15.03
CA LEU A 101 17.87 5.94 15.72
C LEU A 101 16.48 5.75 15.12
N VAL A 102 16.26 4.60 14.49
CA VAL A 102 14.96 4.20 13.93
C VAL A 102 14.33 3.22 14.89
N GLN A 103 13.48 3.71 15.78
CA GLN A 103 12.68 2.85 16.63
C GLN A 103 11.26 2.79 16.07
N PRO A 104 10.84 1.65 15.52
CA PRO A 104 9.45 1.45 15.15
C PRO A 104 8.56 1.38 16.39
N ASP A 105 7.28 1.63 16.22
CA ASP A 105 6.31 1.76 17.31
C ASP A 105 6.28 0.56 18.27
N VAL A 106 6.44 -0.68 17.75
CA VAL A 106 6.57 -1.90 18.57
C VAL A 106 7.52 -2.88 17.91
N VAL A 107 8.75 -2.96 18.39
CA VAL A 107 9.82 -3.80 17.82
C VAL A 107 9.50 -5.29 17.85
N THR A 108 8.75 -5.77 18.84
CA THR A 108 8.49 -7.21 19.05
C THR A 108 7.34 -7.76 18.22
N THR A 109 6.40 -6.92 17.77
CA THR A 109 5.18 -7.36 17.07
C THR A 109 5.01 -6.73 15.70
N ALA A 110 5.86 -5.78 15.31
CA ALA A 110 5.81 -5.10 14.02
C ALA A 110 6.52 -5.90 12.92
N SER A 111 5.97 -5.87 11.71
CA SER A 111 6.74 -6.12 10.50
C SER A 111 7.47 -4.83 10.12
N LEU A 112 8.80 -4.84 10.24
CA LEU A 112 9.64 -3.74 9.81
C LEU A 112 9.88 -3.84 8.30
N VAL A 113 9.55 -2.79 7.56
CA VAL A 113 9.60 -2.80 6.09
C VAL A 113 10.42 -1.62 5.56
N ASP A 114 11.24 -1.90 4.57
CA ASP A 114 12.14 -0.94 3.94
C ASP A 114 11.91 -0.79 2.43
N ASN A 115 10.97 -1.55 1.89
CA ASN A 115 10.63 -1.55 0.48
C ASN A 115 9.15 -1.89 0.26
N ALA A 116 8.66 -1.66 -0.95
CA ALA A 116 7.26 -1.80 -1.31
C ALA A 116 6.76 -3.26 -1.23
N ASP A 117 7.55 -4.23 -1.69
CA ASP A 117 7.12 -5.64 -1.71
C ASP A 117 7.00 -6.19 -0.28
N ALA A 118 7.95 -5.83 0.61
CA ALA A 118 7.86 -6.18 2.04
C ALA A 118 6.65 -5.53 2.71
N MET A 119 6.35 -4.26 2.37
CA MET A 119 5.17 -3.55 2.89
C MET A 119 3.89 -4.24 2.43
N ILE A 120 3.74 -4.50 1.12
CA ILE A 120 2.55 -5.16 0.55
C ILE A 120 2.38 -6.57 1.17
N ALA A 121 3.47 -7.33 1.33
CA ALA A 121 3.42 -8.63 2.00
C ALA A 121 2.99 -8.53 3.46
N GLY A 122 3.54 -7.56 4.22
CA GLY A 122 3.19 -7.34 5.62
C GLY A 122 1.74 -6.89 5.84
N LEU A 123 1.10 -6.29 4.81
CA LEU A 123 -0.27 -5.78 4.87
C LEU A 123 -1.34 -6.81 4.47
N LYS A 124 -0.96 -8.02 4.06
CA LYS A 124 -1.89 -9.12 3.78
C LYS A 124 -2.59 -9.64 5.04
N SER A 125 -3.57 -10.52 4.86
CA SER A 125 -4.35 -11.13 5.95
C SER A 125 -3.54 -12.03 6.87
N ASP A 126 -2.40 -12.54 6.42
CA ASP A 126 -1.43 -13.35 7.17
C ASP A 126 -0.24 -12.53 7.74
N GLY A 127 -0.28 -11.22 7.59
CA GLY A 127 0.74 -10.30 8.09
C GLY A 127 0.76 -10.09 9.60
N LYS A 128 1.14 -8.87 10.04
CA LYS A 128 1.17 -8.47 11.47
C LYS A 128 0.25 -7.29 11.72
N TRP A 129 -0.21 -7.09 12.94
CA TRP A 129 -1.08 -5.97 13.27
C TRP A 129 -0.43 -4.59 13.10
N ILE A 130 0.91 -4.49 13.22
CA ILE A 130 1.70 -3.31 12.86
C ILE A 130 2.60 -3.62 11.67
N VAL A 131 2.59 -2.72 10.68
CA VAL A 131 3.61 -2.60 9.64
C VAL A 131 4.26 -1.24 9.78
N ALA A 132 5.58 -1.20 10.01
CA ALA A 132 6.32 0.02 10.26
C ALA A 132 7.39 0.25 9.19
N ALA A 133 7.30 1.37 8.49
CA ALA A 133 8.29 1.78 7.51
C ALA A 133 9.60 2.23 8.20
N LEU A 134 10.73 1.85 7.63
CA LEU A 134 12.07 2.25 8.07
C LEU A 134 12.66 3.37 7.20
N ARG A 135 12.01 3.70 6.09
CA ARG A 135 12.40 4.73 5.12
C ARG A 135 11.22 5.13 4.25
N ASP A 136 11.43 6.12 3.41
CA ASP A 136 10.48 6.45 2.35
C ASP A 136 10.30 5.26 1.41
N ILE A 137 9.05 4.95 1.06
CA ILE A 137 8.67 3.84 0.18
C ILE A 137 7.87 4.39 -0.99
N LYS A 138 8.25 4.00 -2.21
CA LYS A 138 7.52 4.34 -3.43
C LYS A 138 7.16 3.07 -4.17
N THR A 139 5.92 3.00 -4.68
CA THR A 139 5.42 1.91 -5.52
C THR A 139 4.44 2.45 -6.55
N ASP A 140 4.40 1.82 -7.71
CA ASP A 140 3.37 1.97 -8.74
C ASP A 140 2.21 0.98 -8.59
N LYS A 141 2.34 0.04 -7.64
CA LYS A 141 1.30 -0.94 -7.29
C LYS A 141 0.29 -0.35 -6.31
N GLU A 142 -0.92 -0.84 -6.35
CA GLU A 142 -1.89 -0.57 -5.29
C GLU A 142 -1.48 -1.27 -4.00
N VAL A 143 -1.70 -0.60 -2.87
CA VAL A 143 -1.44 -1.14 -1.53
C VAL A 143 -2.77 -1.55 -0.90
N VAL A 144 -2.90 -2.81 -0.52
CA VAL A 144 -4.15 -3.36 0.05
C VAL A 144 -3.91 -3.82 1.49
N ILE A 145 -4.66 -3.26 2.43
CA ILE A 145 -4.58 -3.57 3.86
C ILE A 145 -5.72 -4.51 4.22
N ASN A 146 -5.39 -5.78 4.43
CA ASN A 146 -6.34 -6.86 4.71
C ASN A 146 -6.09 -7.52 6.07
N GLY A 147 -7.10 -8.25 6.53
CA GLY A 147 -7.03 -9.13 7.70
C GLY A 147 -7.56 -8.50 8.98
N THR A 148 -7.85 -9.37 9.95
CA THR A 148 -8.32 -9.00 11.29
C THR A 148 -7.22 -9.31 12.29
N PHE A 149 -6.77 -8.30 13.02
CA PHE A 149 -5.66 -8.41 13.97
C PHE A 149 -6.06 -7.79 15.29
N THR A 150 -5.42 -8.25 16.38
CA THR A 150 -5.55 -7.66 17.70
C THR A 150 -4.26 -6.94 18.08
N ASP A 151 -4.37 -5.88 18.87
CA ASP A 151 -3.20 -5.15 19.41
C ASP A 151 -2.68 -5.75 20.73
N GLY A 152 -3.24 -6.92 21.13
CA GLY A 152 -2.89 -7.61 22.36
C GLY A 152 -3.49 -7.02 23.63
N LYS A 153 -4.36 -6.01 23.49
CA LYS A 153 -5.09 -5.40 24.60
C LYS A 153 -6.54 -5.88 24.64
N LYS A 154 -7.16 -5.68 25.80
CA LYS A 154 -8.57 -5.95 26.02
C LYS A 154 -9.32 -4.65 26.22
N ASP A 155 -10.59 -4.62 25.80
CA ASP A 155 -11.54 -3.56 26.14
C ASP A 155 -12.04 -3.70 27.60
N ALA A 156 -12.95 -2.82 28.02
CA ALA A 156 -13.51 -2.83 29.37
C ALA A 156 -14.34 -4.10 29.67
N GLU A 157 -14.87 -4.74 28.64
CA GLU A 157 -15.66 -5.97 28.67
C GLU A 157 -14.80 -7.23 28.55
N GLY A 158 -13.47 -7.10 28.38
CA GLY A 158 -12.52 -8.20 28.29
C GLY A 158 -12.33 -8.78 26.88
N ASN A 159 -12.94 -8.18 25.84
CA ASN A 159 -12.77 -8.61 24.45
C ASN A 159 -11.45 -8.11 23.86
N ASP A 160 -10.92 -8.83 22.88
CA ASP A 160 -9.73 -8.40 22.15
C ASP A 160 -10.00 -7.13 21.34
N ILE A 161 -9.13 -6.13 21.50
CA ILE A 161 -9.20 -4.90 20.68
C ILE A 161 -8.68 -5.19 19.28
N ILE A 162 -9.61 -5.18 18.31
CA ILE A 162 -9.28 -5.35 16.90
C ILE A 162 -8.66 -4.05 16.38
N ARG A 163 -7.45 -4.16 15.81
CA ARG A 163 -6.71 -3.01 15.31
C ARG A 163 -5.69 -3.41 14.26
N ARG A 164 -5.49 -2.52 13.27
CA ARG A 164 -4.39 -2.58 12.30
C ARG A 164 -3.65 -1.26 12.33
N LYS A 165 -2.32 -1.29 12.18
CA LYS A 165 -1.53 -0.06 12.19
C LYS A 165 -0.49 -0.04 11.07
N LEU A 166 -0.45 1.07 10.35
CA LEU A 166 0.61 1.41 9.43
C LEU A 166 1.36 2.63 9.98
N ALA A 167 2.61 2.42 10.37
CA ALA A 167 3.45 3.43 11.01
C ALA A 167 4.51 3.96 10.03
N PHE A 168 4.55 5.28 9.86
CA PHE A 168 5.51 5.97 8.98
C PHE A 168 6.44 6.89 9.76
N TYR A 169 6.98 6.42 10.87
CA TYR A 169 7.86 7.22 11.72
C TYR A 169 8.85 6.37 12.50
N SER A 170 9.91 7.00 12.95
CA SER A 170 10.75 6.54 14.05
C SER A 170 10.48 7.36 15.31
N GLN A 171 10.84 6.83 16.46
CA GLN A 171 10.65 7.48 17.75
C GLN A 171 11.84 7.21 18.69
N ASP A 172 12.01 8.07 19.71
CA ASP A 172 12.96 7.87 20.80
C ASP A 172 12.37 6.96 21.91
N ASP A 173 13.15 6.70 22.96
CA ASP A 173 12.75 5.87 24.12
C ASP A 173 11.55 6.47 24.87
N LYS A 174 11.33 7.79 24.75
CA LYS A 174 10.20 8.51 25.34
C LYS A 174 8.99 8.55 24.41
N ARG A 175 9.06 7.83 23.27
CA ARG A 175 8.04 7.77 22.23
C ARG A 175 7.78 9.11 21.51
N ASN A 176 8.73 10.04 21.54
CA ASN A 176 8.65 11.22 20.69
C ASN A 176 9.03 10.83 19.24
N ILE A 177 8.23 11.30 18.27
CA ILE A 177 8.55 11.08 16.86
C ILE A 177 9.85 11.83 16.54
N THR A 178 10.87 11.10 16.09
CA THR A 178 12.18 11.65 15.72
C THR A 178 12.33 11.83 14.23
N ARG A 179 11.60 11.03 13.42
CA ARG A 179 11.59 11.12 11.97
C ARG A 179 10.27 10.61 11.43
N VAL A 180 9.84 11.17 10.32
CA VAL A 180 8.67 10.70 9.55
C VAL A 180 9.11 10.23 8.18
N PHE A 181 8.35 9.28 7.62
CA PHE A 181 8.60 8.71 6.30
C PHE A 181 7.39 8.94 5.39
N THR A 182 7.65 8.82 4.09
CA THR A 182 6.63 8.98 3.06
C THR A 182 6.34 7.64 2.38
N LEU A 183 5.06 7.30 2.26
CA LEU A 183 4.60 6.31 1.31
C LEU A 183 4.06 7.05 0.07
N THR A 184 4.59 6.70 -1.10
CA THR A 184 4.01 7.12 -2.38
C THR A 184 3.45 5.88 -3.08
N ALA A 185 2.12 5.84 -3.24
CA ALA A 185 1.40 4.75 -3.89
C ALA A 185 0.17 5.33 -4.61
N PRO A 186 -0.22 4.82 -5.79
CA PRO A 186 -1.36 5.37 -6.53
C PRO A 186 -2.67 5.24 -5.74
N LYS A 187 -2.85 4.10 -5.07
CA LYS A 187 -4.07 3.81 -4.28
C LYS A 187 -3.72 2.96 -3.05
N VAL A 188 -4.39 3.25 -1.94
CA VAL A 188 -4.30 2.46 -0.70
C VAL A 188 -5.69 2.03 -0.28
N TRP A 189 -5.96 0.73 -0.26
CA TRP A 189 -7.22 0.13 0.16
C TRP A 189 -7.18 -0.24 1.64
N VAL A 190 -8.15 0.22 2.40
CA VAL A 190 -8.31 -0.07 3.84
C VAL A 190 -9.49 -1.00 4.03
N ASN A 191 -9.22 -2.31 4.08
CA ASN A 191 -10.21 -3.36 4.29
C ASN A 191 -10.18 -3.94 5.71
N SER A 192 -9.18 -3.57 6.51
CA SER A 192 -9.05 -4.01 7.90
C SER A 192 -9.75 -3.06 8.86
N LEU A 193 -10.49 -3.61 9.83
CA LEU A 193 -11.19 -2.84 10.86
C LEU A 193 -10.20 -2.04 11.73
N ASN A 194 -10.62 -0.84 12.14
CA ASN A 194 -9.89 0.01 13.06
C ASN A 194 -8.43 0.27 12.62
N THR A 195 -8.22 0.40 11.32
CA THR A 195 -6.91 0.71 10.76
C THR A 195 -6.47 2.11 11.14
N VAL A 196 -5.24 2.23 11.62
CA VAL A 196 -4.61 3.51 11.97
C VAL A 196 -3.44 3.77 11.05
N PHE A 197 -3.42 4.93 10.38
CA PHE A 197 -2.21 5.48 9.79
C PHE A 197 -1.60 6.45 10.78
N GLN A 198 -0.35 6.23 11.14
CA GLN A 198 0.30 7.06 12.15
C GLN A 198 1.65 7.57 11.69
N GLY A 199 1.80 8.89 11.85
CA GLY A 199 3.01 9.63 11.51
C GLY A 199 3.29 9.69 10.01
N GLY A 200 4.05 10.67 9.55
CA GLY A 200 4.50 10.75 8.17
C GLY A 200 3.49 11.21 7.12
N ILE A 201 3.79 10.83 5.87
CA ILE A 201 3.08 11.36 4.70
C ILE A 201 2.65 10.18 3.81
N LEU A 202 1.42 10.24 3.31
CA LEU A 202 0.94 9.40 2.22
C LEU A 202 0.69 10.29 0.99
N ASN A 203 1.38 9.98 -0.11
CA ASN A 203 1.10 10.55 -1.42
C ASN A 203 0.30 9.52 -2.24
N GLY A 204 -1.00 9.74 -2.35
CA GLY A 204 -1.93 8.87 -3.08
C GLY A 204 -3.33 8.88 -2.46
N ASP A 205 -4.27 8.28 -3.16
CA ASP A 205 -5.66 8.19 -2.74
C ASP A 205 -5.89 7.01 -1.78
N VAL A 206 -6.79 7.19 -0.81
CA VAL A 206 -7.17 6.16 0.17
C VAL A 206 -8.62 5.73 -0.05
N TYR A 207 -8.85 4.44 -0.19
CA TYR A 207 -10.17 3.83 -0.36
C TYR A 207 -10.52 3.03 0.90
N VAL A 208 -11.56 3.45 1.62
CA VAL A 208 -11.90 2.92 2.94
C VAL A 208 -13.17 2.09 2.89
N ASN A 209 -13.02 0.76 2.97
CA ASN A 209 -14.14 -0.19 3.06
C ASN A 209 -14.54 -0.47 4.51
N ALA A 210 -13.57 -0.48 5.42
CA ALA A 210 -13.77 -0.92 6.79
C ALA A 210 -14.04 0.27 7.72
N LYS A 211 -14.86 0.04 8.74
CA LYS A 211 -15.12 1.02 9.81
C LYS A 211 -13.91 1.26 10.69
N GLY A 212 -13.88 2.44 11.33
CA GLY A 212 -12.91 2.81 12.35
C GLY A 212 -11.55 3.23 11.79
N PHE A 213 -11.46 3.61 10.51
CA PHE A 213 -10.22 4.18 9.96
C PHE A 213 -9.84 5.47 10.68
N ASN A 214 -8.57 5.61 11.04
CA ASN A 214 -8.08 6.71 11.86
C ASN A 214 -6.74 7.25 11.37
N LEU A 215 -6.59 8.57 11.35
CA LEU A 215 -5.33 9.27 11.08
C LEU A 215 -4.80 9.87 12.38
N VAL A 216 -3.52 9.59 12.70
CA VAL A 216 -2.86 10.11 13.90
C VAL A 216 -1.53 10.74 13.49
N LYS A 217 -1.41 12.06 13.60
CA LYS A 217 -0.22 12.82 13.16
C LYS A 217 0.19 12.49 11.71
N GLN A 218 -0.80 12.29 10.84
CA GLN A 218 -0.64 11.80 9.47
C GLN A 218 -1.03 12.89 8.45
N THR A 219 -0.26 13.03 7.39
CA THR A 219 -0.66 13.84 6.21
C THR A 219 -1.02 12.92 5.05
N VAL A 220 -2.17 13.14 4.43
CA VAL A 220 -2.60 12.48 3.20
C VAL A 220 -2.64 13.52 2.09
N ASN A 221 -1.76 13.38 1.09
CA ASN A 221 -1.72 14.18 -0.14
C ASN A 221 -2.49 13.44 -1.24
N GLY A 222 -3.79 13.36 -1.09
CA GLY A 222 -4.73 12.69 -1.96
C GLY A 222 -6.11 12.70 -1.35
N ASN A 223 -7.07 12.06 -2.02
CA ASN A 223 -8.45 11.99 -1.56
C ASN A 223 -8.65 10.79 -0.63
N ILE A 224 -9.67 10.86 0.22
CA ILE A 224 -10.17 9.72 0.98
C ILE A 224 -11.56 9.38 0.46
N TYR A 225 -11.70 8.19 -0.09
CA TYR A 225 -12.96 7.66 -0.61
C TYR A 225 -13.51 6.64 0.36
N PHE A 226 -14.66 6.94 0.97
CA PHE A 226 -15.38 5.99 1.83
C PHE A 226 -16.34 5.17 0.98
N MET A 227 -16.23 3.86 1.05
CA MET A 227 -17.05 2.93 0.27
C MET A 227 -18.40 2.64 0.91
N THR A 228 -18.56 2.99 2.20
CA THR A 228 -19.80 2.83 2.96
C THR A 228 -20.02 4.04 3.87
N GLN A 229 -21.29 4.31 4.21
CA GLN A 229 -21.64 5.35 5.18
C GLN A 229 -21.00 5.05 6.54
N GLU A 230 -20.99 3.78 6.99
CA GLU A 230 -20.37 3.38 8.26
C GLU A 230 -18.87 3.69 8.30
N ALA A 231 -18.15 3.45 7.18
CA ALA A 231 -16.74 3.79 7.08
C ALA A 231 -16.50 5.31 7.23
N LYS A 232 -17.38 6.13 6.63
CA LYS A 232 -17.32 7.60 6.72
C LYS A 232 -17.65 8.10 8.13
N ASP A 233 -18.72 7.59 8.74
CA ASP A 233 -19.22 8.07 10.05
C ASP A 233 -18.26 7.68 11.19
N THR A 234 -17.52 6.59 11.02
CA THR A 234 -16.54 6.10 12.00
C THR A 234 -15.12 6.57 11.75
N PHE A 235 -14.88 7.34 10.68
CA PHE A 235 -13.57 7.92 10.38
C PHE A 235 -13.18 8.94 11.45
N LYS A 236 -11.91 8.86 11.90
CA LYS A 236 -11.36 9.76 12.91
C LYS A 236 -10.05 10.38 12.43
N THR A 237 -9.77 11.56 12.95
CA THR A 237 -8.50 12.26 12.73
C THR A 237 -8.19 13.11 13.97
N ASP A 238 -6.93 13.20 14.36
CA ASP A 238 -6.49 14.12 15.40
C ASP A 238 -6.33 15.55 14.84
N ALA A 239 -6.05 16.51 15.73
CA ALA A 239 -5.90 17.92 15.37
C ALA A 239 -4.65 18.22 14.52
N ILE A 240 -3.69 17.29 14.44
CA ILE A 240 -2.42 17.46 13.73
C ILE A 240 -2.52 16.89 12.31
N SER A 241 -3.32 15.84 12.13
CA SER A 241 -3.47 15.16 10.84
C SER A 241 -4.12 16.08 9.79
N LYS A 242 -3.68 15.91 8.54
CA LYS A 242 -4.16 16.69 7.40
C LYS A 242 -4.58 15.78 6.26
N VAL A 243 -5.68 16.12 5.61
CA VAL A 243 -6.09 15.55 4.32
C VAL A 243 -6.14 16.72 3.34
N ASN A 244 -5.21 16.74 2.39
CA ASN A 244 -5.08 17.83 1.42
C ASN A 244 -6.02 17.66 0.21
N GLY A 245 -6.63 16.49 0.04
CA GLY A 245 -7.70 16.21 -0.91
C GLY A 245 -9.08 16.22 -0.27
N GLU A 246 -10.03 15.69 -1.00
CA GLU A 246 -11.43 15.59 -0.59
C GLU A 246 -11.70 14.33 0.22
N LYS A 247 -12.77 14.37 1.03
CA LYS A 247 -13.33 13.23 1.76
C LYS A 247 -14.69 12.88 1.18
N VAL A 248 -14.73 11.87 0.29
CA VAL A 248 -15.88 11.55 -0.55
C VAL A 248 -16.51 10.24 -0.10
N LEU A 249 -17.83 10.22 0.09
CA LEU A 249 -18.59 8.97 0.20
C LEU A 249 -18.86 8.45 -1.21
N ILE A 250 -18.39 7.24 -1.50
CA ILE A 250 -18.73 6.52 -2.70
C ILE A 250 -19.91 5.61 -2.39
N GLN A 251 -21.10 6.07 -2.67
CA GLN A 251 -22.30 5.25 -2.55
C GLN A 251 -22.63 4.67 -3.93
N VAL A 252 -22.66 3.35 -4.02
CA VAL A 252 -23.00 2.65 -5.27
C VAL A 252 -24.50 2.44 -5.41
N ASP A 253 -24.96 2.39 -6.64
CA ASP A 253 -26.37 2.19 -6.95
C ASP A 253 -26.87 0.81 -6.41
N ALA A 254 -28.00 0.80 -5.71
CA ALA A 254 -28.65 -0.40 -5.17
C ALA A 254 -27.77 -1.31 -4.30
N VAL A 255 -27.16 -0.76 -3.25
CA VAL A 255 -26.24 -1.46 -2.31
C VAL A 255 -26.78 -2.80 -1.78
N THR A 256 -28.08 -2.94 -1.62
CA THR A 256 -28.70 -4.17 -1.08
C THR A 256 -28.81 -5.31 -2.10
N ASN A 257 -28.76 -5.01 -3.40
CA ASN A 257 -28.97 -5.98 -4.48
C ASN A 257 -27.87 -5.97 -5.53
N ALA A 258 -26.87 -5.09 -5.40
CA ALA A 258 -25.77 -5.00 -6.34
C ALA A 258 -24.61 -5.89 -5.91
N SER A 259 -24.01 -6.60 -6.85
CA SER A 259 -22.67 -7.12 -6.70
C SER A 259 -21.68 -5.98 -6.89
N LEU A 260 -21.03 -5.57 -5.80
CA LEU A 260 -19.94 -4.61 -5.85
C LEU A 260 -18.67 -5.30 -6.32
N VAL A 261 -18.06 -4.79 -7.39
CA VAL A 261 -16.87 -5.40 -7.98
C VAL A 261 -15.71 -4.40 -8.03
N ASP A 262 -14.55 -4.86 -7.60
CA ASP A 262 -13.30 -4.12 -7.59
C ASP A 262 -12.17 -4.83 -8.34
N ASN A 263 -12.45 -6.02 -8.87
CA ASN A 263 -11.51 -6.85 -9.61
C ASN A 263 -12.19 -7.56 -10.79
N VAL A 264 -11.37 -8.07 -11.71
CA VAL A 264 -11.82 -8.67 -12.97
C VAL A 264 -12.61 -9.96 -12.75
N ALA A 265 -12.20 -10.80 -11.81
CA ALA A 265 -12.84 -12.11 -11.57
C ALA A 265 -14.26 -11.93 -11.04
N ASP A 266 -14.48 -11.01 -10.09
CA ASP A 266 -15.80 -10.69 -9.55
C ASP A 266 -16.67 -9.99 -10.59
N LEU A 267 -16.09 -9.12 -11.45
CA LEU A 267 -16.81 -8.53 -12.56
C LEU A 267 -17.34 -9.61 -13.51
N GLU A 268 -16.50 -10.55 -13.96
CA GLU A 268 -16.91 -11.62 -14.89
C GLU A 268 -17.99 -12.50 -14.30
N LYS A 269 -17.82 -12.92 -13.04
CA LYS A 269 -18.84 -13.68 -12.33
C LYS A 269 -20.14 -12.87 -12.22
N GLY A 270 -20.02 -11.60 -11.83
CA GLY A 270 -21.17 -10.71 -11.63
C GLY A 270 -21.97 -10.47 -12.90
N ILE A 271 -21.32 -10.27 -14.06
CA ILE A 271 -22.03 -10.06 -15.35
C ILE A 271 -22.39 -11.35 -16.08
N GLY A 272 -21.93 -12.52 -15.63
CA GLY A 272 -22.26 -13.83 -16.19
C GLY A 272 -23.65 -14.34 -15.80
N THR A 273 -23.99 -15.55 -16.27
CA THR A 273 -25.30 -16.20 -16.08
C THR A 273 -25.63 -16.55 -14.63
N GLU A 274 -24.61 -16.64 -13.76
CA GLU A 274 -24.78 -16.89 -12.32
C GLU A 274 -24.65 -15.61 -11.47
N GLY A 275 -24.68 -14.46 -12.11
CA GLY A 275 -24.47 -13.16 -11.46
C GLY A 275 -25.73 -12.60 -10.80
N THR A 276 -25.88 -11.27 -10.83
CA THR A 276 -27.01 -10.53 -10.25
C THR A 276 -27.55 -9.49 -11.23
N TRP A 277 -28.77 -9.00 -11.02
CA TRP A 277 -29.38 -8.03 -11.92
C TRP A 277 -28.66 -6.67 -11.94
N ILE A 278 -27.92 -6.29 -10.85
CA ILE A 278 -27.01 -5.13 -10.84
C ILE A 278 -25.59 -5.57 -10.49
N VAL A 279 -24.65 -5.14 -11.31
CA VAL A 279 -23.21 -5.17 -11.02
C VAL A 279 -22.70 -3.73 -11.02
N SER A 280 -22.05 -3.32 -9.94
CA SER A 280 -21.54 -1.95 -9.79
C SER A 280 -20.03 -1.97 -9.59
N LEU A 281 -19.33 -1.21 -10.42
CA LEU A 281 -17.90 -0.97 -10.17
C LEU A 281 -17.72 -0.08 -8.93
N SER A 282 -16.72 -0.39 -8.15
CA SER A 282 -16.25 0.44 -7.04
C SER A 282 -14.94 1.16 -7.35
N ARG A 283 -14.35 0.89 -8.52
CA ARG A 283 -13.11 1.51 -9.03
C ARG A 283 -12.98 1.34 -10.54
N ASP A 284 -12.02 2.02 -11.14
CA ASP A 284 -11.63 1.76 -12.52
C ASP A 284 -11.07 0.34 -12.66
N LEU A 285 -11.47 -0.37 -13.72
CA LEU A 285 -11.00 -1.72 -14.04
C LEU A 285 -10.48 -1.78 -15.47
N ALA A 286 -9.35 -2.48 -15.65
CA ALA A 286 -8.80 -2.83 -16.95
C ALA A 286 -8.83 -4.36 -17.14
N VAL A 287 -9.45 -4.81 -18.22
CA VAL A 287 -9.66 -6.22 -18.56
C VAL A 287 -9.02 -6.52 -19.91
N ASN A 288 -8.01 -7.38 -19.95
CA ASN A 288 -7.27 -7.71 -21.18
C ASN A 288 -7.97 -8.74 -22.09
N LYS A 289 -9.29 -8.91 -21.95
CA LYS A 289 -10.07 -9.87 -22.72
C LYS A 289 -11.49 -9.35 -23.03
N ALA A 290 -12.22 -10.08 -23.85
CA ALA A 290 -13.62 -9.81 -24.12
C ALA A 290 -14.48 -10.16 -22.89
N LEU A 291 -15.47 -9.32 -22.60
CA LEU A 291 -16.49 -9.53 -21.58
C LEU A 291 -17.80 -9.99 -22.22
N VAL A 292 -18.58 -10.78 -21.47
CA VAL A 292 -19.94 -11.19 -21.87
C VAL A 292 -20.88 -10.91 -20.69
N MET A 293 -21.91 -10.09 -20.93
CA MET A 293 -23.01 -9.85 -19.99
C MET A 293 -24.19 -10.70 -20.43
N ASP A 294 -24.51 -11.73 -19.65
CA ASP A 294 -25.47 -12.77 -20.02
C ASP A 294 -26.34 -13.17 -18.83
N GLY A 295 -27.53 -13.76 -19.13
CA GLY A 295 -28.50 -14.24 -18.15
C GLY A 295 -29.69 -13.31 -17.96
N ASP A 296 -30.82 -13.92 -17.57
CA ASP A 296 -32.09 -13.26 -17.31
C ASP A 296 -32.26 -13.07 -15.80
N PHE A 297 -32.38 -11.84 -15.38
CA PHE A 297 -32.50 -11.47 -13.97
C PHE A 297 -33.69 -10.55 -13.77
N GLU A 298 -34.39 -10.73 -12.66
CA GLU A 298 -35.48 -9.84 -12.27
C GLU A 298 -34.94 -8.74 -11.34
N ASN A 299 -35.41 -7.51 -11.59
CA ASN A 299 -35.14 -6.39 -10.69
C ASN A 299 -36.04 -6.48 -9.44
N THR A 300 -35.75 -5.63 -8.45
CA THR A 300 -36.45 -5.58 -7.16
C THR A 300 -37.75 -4.74 -7.18
N LYS A 301 -38.25 -4.36 -8.35
CA LYS A 301 -39.49 -3.57 -8.46
C LYS A 301 -40.72 -4.46 -8.21
N THR A 302 -41.83 -3.84 -7.95
CA THR A 302 -43.13 -4.53 -7.79
C THR A 302 -44.11 -4.00 -8.84
N PRO A 303 -44.54 -4.83 -9.83
CA PRO A 303 -44.08 -6.20 -10.08
C PRO A 303 -42.62 -6.25 -10.58
N PRO A 304 -41.93 -7.38 -10.36
CA PRO A 304 -40.57 -7.59 -10.90
C PRO A 304 -40.58 -7.53 -12.43
N ALA A 305 -39.52 -7.05 -13.01
CA ALA A 305 -39.31 -7.04 -14.45
C ALA A 305 -37.90 -7.51 -14.79
N VAL A 306 -37.76 -8.25 -15.88
CA VAL A 306 -36.47 -8.68 -16.40
C VAL A 306 -35.63 -7.44 -16.72
N ALA A 307 -34.46 -7.35 -16.09
CA ALA A 307 -33.55 -6.25 -16.27
C ALA A 307 -32.10 -6.65 -15.92
N ARG A 308 -31.14 -6.01 -16.55
CA ARG A 308 -29.71 -6.15 -16.21
C ARG A 308 -29.05 -4.79 -16.18
N LYS A 309 -28.17 -4.56 -15.21
CA LYS A 309 -27.49 -3.27 -15.09
C LYS A 309 -26.01 -3.44 -14.77
N LEU A 310 -25.15 -2.83 -15.57
CA LEU A 310 -23.76 -2.59 -15.26
C LEU A 310 -23.59 -1.10 -14.91
N ALA A 311 -23.35 -0.79 -13.65
CA ALA A 311 -23.18 0.57 -13.17
C ALA A 311 -21.69 0.93 -13.10
N LEU A 312 -21.30 1.97 -13.84
CA LEU A 312 -19.92 2.51 -13.87
C LEU A 312 -19.85 3.82 -13.09
N TYR A 313 -20.55 3.91 -11.97
CA TYR A 313 -20.61 5.12 -11.15
C TYR A 313 -20.91 4.82 -9.68
N SER A 314 -20.66 5.79 -8.84
CA SER A 314 -21.17 5.87 -7.48
C SER A 314 -22.19 7.02 -7.37
N GLN A 315 -23.04 6.99 -6.35
CA GLN A 315 -24.06 7.99 -6.09
C GLN A 315 -24.21 8.28 -4.59
N ASP A 316 -24.78 9.44 -4.26
CA ASP A 316 -25.18 9.79 -2.91
C ASP A 316 -26.57 9.21 -2.54
N ALA A 317 -27.05 9.51 -1.32
CA ALA A 317 -28.37 9.08 -0.84
C ALA A 317 -29.54 9.63 -1.66
N ASP A 318 -29.32 10.76 -2.34
CA ASP A 318 -30.30 11.40 -3.22
C ASP A 318 -30.21 10.93 -4.68
N HIS A 319 -29.43 9.87 -4.93
CA HIS A 319 -29.17 9.28 -6.24
C HIS A 319 -28.43 10.18 -7.24
N ASN A 320 -27.75 11.23 -6.77
CA ASN A 320 -26.89 12.03 -7.62
C ASN A 320 -25.56 11.28 -7.86
N ILE A 321 -25.11 11.21 -9.11
CA ILE A 321 -23.82 10.61 -9.44
C ILE A 321 -22.70 11.43 -8.76
N THR A 322 -21.96 10.80 -7.88
CA THR A 322 -20.85 11.41 -7.16
C THR A 322 -19.50 11.10 -7.81
N ARG A 323 -19.39 9.98 -8.52
CA ARG A 323 -18.19 9.59 -9.24
C ARG A 323 -18.53 8.67 -10.41
N ASN A 324 -17.80 8.80 -11.50
CA ASN A 324 -17.79 7.91 -12.63
C ASN A 324 -16.53 7.06 -12.63
N PHE A 325 -16.67 5.80 -13.07
CA PHE A 325 -15.55 4.87 -13.24
C PHE A 325 -15.34 4.53 -14.70
N THR A 326 -14.12 4.09 -15.03
CA THR A 326 -13.76 3.57 -16.34
C THR A 326 -13.66 2.05 -16.29
N LEU A 327 -14.39 1.37 -17.18
CA LEU A 327 -14.19 -0.04 -17.49
C LEU A 327 -13.52 -0.14 -18.85
N MET A 328 -12.27 -0.59 -18.86
CA MET A 328 -11.51 -0.82 -20.07
C MET A 328 -11.55 -2.31 -20.42
N ALA A 329 -11.98 -2.66 -21.63
CA ALA A 329 -11.99 -4.04 -22.14
C ALA A 329 -11.89 -4.01 -23.65
N GLN A 330 -11.40 -5.11 -24.27
CA GLN A 330 -11.38 -5.20 -25.73
C GLN A 330 -12.78 -5.03 -26.34
N ARG A 331 -13.75 -5.68 -25.71
CA ARG A 331 -15.18 -5.56 -26.06
C ARG A 331 -16.04 -6.09 -24.91
N ILE A 332 -17.31 -5.69 -24.92
CA ILE A 332 -18.39 -6.34 -24.15
C ILE A 332 -19.48 -6.79 -25.11
N THR A 333 -19.90 -8.06 -24.99
CA THR A 333 -21.10 -8.58 -25.69
C THR A 333 -22.23 -8.63 -24.68
N VAL A 334 -23.31 -7.93 -24.96
CA VAL A 334 -24.50 -7.85 -24.10
C VAL A 334 -25.61 -8.76 -24.69
N LYS A 335 -25.85 -9.89 -24.03
CA LYS A 335 -26.87 -10.87 -24.41
C LYS A 335 -28.13 -10.78 -23.56
N SER A 336 -27.99 -10.28 -22.32
CA SER A 336 -29.12 -10.11 -21.40
C SER A 336 -30.18 -9.16 -21.99
N PRO A 337 -31.47 -9.50 -21.97
CA PRO A 337 -32.56 -8.61 -22.40
C PRO A 337 -32.73 -7.46 -21.39
N ASN A 338 -33.25 -6.32 -21.89
CA ASN A 338 -33.47 -5.09 -21.12
C ASN A 338 -32.20 -4.64 -20.32
N ALA A 339 -31.02 -4.96 -20.85
CA ALA A 339 -29.76 -4.62 -20.22
C ALA A 339 -29.42 -3.16 -20.43
N ARG A 340 -28.66 -2.59 -19.47
CA ARG A 340 -28.10 -1.25 -19.62
C ARG A 340 -26.69 -1.15 -19.02
N ILE A 341 -25.87 -0.35 -19.66
CA ILE A 341 -24.63 0.18 -19.07
C ILE A 341 -24.93 1.62 -18.67
N GLN A 342 -24.68 1.96 -17.40
CA GLN A 342 -25.07 3.26 -16.88
C GLN A 342 -23.91 3.96 -16.19
N GLY A 343 -23.76 5.26 -16.47
CA GLY A 343 -22.72 6.16 -15.92
C GLY A 343 -21.34 5.85 -16.49
N GLY A 344 -20.35 6.62 -16.10
CA GLY A 344 -18.95 6.39 -16.37
C GLY A 344 -18.50 6.27 -17.82
N ILE A 345 -17.39 5.57 -18.00
CA ILE A 345 -16.76 5.35 -19.32
C ILE A 345 -16.60 3.85 -19.55
N PHE A 346 -17.04 3.37 -20.69
CA PHE A 346 -16.66 2.07 -21.23
C PHE A 346 -15.64 2.30 -22.37
N ASP A 347 -14.40 1.89 -22.15
CA ASP A 347 -13.34 1.97 -23.15
C ASP A 347 -13.17 0.61 -23.84
N GLY A 348 -13.75 0.49 -25.01
CA GLY A 348 -13.82 -0.72 -25.83
C GLY A 348 -15.07 -0.76 -26.71
N ASN A 349 -15.24 -1.85 -27.49
CA ASN A 349 -16.39 -2.03 -28.36
C ASN A 349 -17.55 -2.69 -27.63
N VAL A 350 -18.78 -2.23 -27.90
CA VAL A 350 -20.03 -2.80 -27.37
C VAL A 350 -20.77 -3.54 -28.46
N TYR A 351 -21.11 -4.81 -28.24
CA TYR A 351 -21.95 -5.64 -29.12
C TYR A 351 -23.28 -5.90 -28.40
N ALA A 352 -24.37 -5.30 -28.88
CA ALA A 352 -25.70 -5.40 -28.30
C ALA A 352 -26.49 -6.50 -28.99
N GLU A 353 -26.44 -7.73 -28.47
CA GLU A 353 -27.18 -8.89 -28.97
C GLU A 353 -28.54 -9.06 -28.27
N GLY A 354 -28.65 -8.56 -27.02
CA GLY A 354 -29.88 -8.62 -26.21
C GLY A 354 -30.91 -7.55 -26.61
N GLU A 355 -32.22 -7.89 -26.54
CA GLU A 355 -33.28 -6.95 -26.81
C GLU A 355 -33.28 -5.76 -25.83
N ASN A 356 -33.67 -4.58 -26.33
CA ASN A 356 -33.86 -3.36 -25.54
C ASN A 356 -32.59 -2.89 -24.75
N PHE A 357 -31.40 -3.14 -25.27
CA PHE A 357 -30.16 -2.63 -24.66
C PHE A 357 -30.13 -1.09 -24.63
N GLN A 358 -29.61 -0.54 -23.54
CA GLN A 358 -29.52 0.90 -23.32
C GLN A 358 -28.14 1.34 -22.84
N LEU A 359 -27.68 2.47 -23.35
CA LEU A 359 -26.58 3.25 -22.77
C LEU A 359 -27.19 4.46 -22.05
N VAL A 360 -26.97 4.58 -20.75
CA VAL A 360 -27.57 5.62 -19.92
C VAL A 360 -26.49 6.46 -19.27
N LYS A 361 -26.31 7.70 -19.71
CA LYS A 361 -25.25 8.60 -19.20
C LYS A 361 -23.85 7.96 -19.22
N THR A 362 -23.59 7.08 -20.20
CA THR A 362 -22.33 6.35 -20.38
C THR A 362 -21.61 6.88 -21.61
N THR A 363 -20.31 7.13 -21.49
CA THR A 363 -19.43 7.39 -22.63
C THR A 363 -18.83 6.08 -23.11
N VAL A 364 -18.96 5.75 -24.39
CA VAL A 364 -18.26 4.62 -25.01
C VAL A 364 -17.10 5.16 -25.83
N VAL A 365 -15.87 4.71 -25.49
CA VAL A 365 -14.67 4.99 -26.27
C VAL A 365 -14.40 3.76 -27.14
N GLY A 366 -15.08 3.71 -28.28
CA GLY A 366 -15.12 2.57 -29.20
C GLY A 366 -16.38 2.59 -30.05
N ASN A 367 -16.70 1.46 -30.69
CA ASN A 367 -17.88 1.32 -31.53
C ASN A 367 -19.00 0.57 -30.80
N VAL A 368 -20.24 0.86 -31.18
CA VAL A 368 -21.44 0.13 -30.71
C VAL A 368 -22.07 -0.55 -31.91
N TYR A 369 -22.30 -1.85 -31.85
CA TYR A 369 -22.83 -2.69 -32.91
C TYR A 369 -24.15 -3.30 -32.51
#